data_9fc4d3bd2c50dd9249a19f2e71606277
#
_entry.id   9fc4d3bd2c50dd9249a19f2e71606277
#
_cell.length_a   1.000
_cell.length_b   1.000
_cell.length_c   1.000
_cell.angle_alpha   90.00
_cell.angle_beta   90.00
_cell.angle_gamma   90.00
#
_symmetry.space_group_name_H-M   'P 1'
#
loop_
_entity.id
_entity.type
_entity.pdbx_description
1 polymer ?
#
loop_
_entity_poly.entity_id
_entity_poly.type
_entity_poly.pdbx_seq_one_letter_code
_entity_poly.pdbx_strand_id
1 'polypeptide(L)'
;FDASVWTVPADRMKARLPHRVPLSDRAVEILRSQEGPHEELVFPSPRAQTILSDMVLTSFLRRVNAASSTPGRVATAHGFRSSFRDWCSEQGYPRDLAERALAHTVANKVEAAYHRTDLLEQRREMMQCWSDFLKTRESNRYESSRSDT
;
A
#
# COMPACT_ATOMS: atom_id res chain seq x y z
N PHE A 1 -12.86 4.00 -11.77
CA PHE A 1 -12.72 3.60 -10.33
C PHE A 1 -13.98 2.92 -9.76
N ASP A 2 -14.96 2.58 -10.57
CA ASP A 2 -16.28 2.10 -10.09
C ASP A 2 -16.22 0.84 -9.23
N ALA A 3 -15.28 -0.07 -9.50
CA ALA A 3 -15.07 -1.27 -8.69
C ALA A 3 -14.14 -1.07 -7.48
N SER A 4 -13.50 0.11 -7.34
CA SER A 4 -12.46 0.38 -6.34
C SER A 4 -11.39 -0.72 -6.28
N VAL A 5 -10.92 -1.16 -7.46
CA VAL A 5 -9.89 -2.20 -7.61
C VAL A 5 -8.83 -1.74 -8.61
N TRP A 6 -7.58 -1.81 -8.18
CA TRP A 6 -6.44 -1.66 -9.06
C TRP A 6 -5.91 -3.04 -9.47
N THR A 7 -5.81 -3.30 -10.76
CA THR A 7 -5.26 -4.55 -11.27
C THR A 7 -3.84 -4.33 -11.79
N VAL A 8 -2.87 -4.96 -11.15
CA VAL A 8 -1.49 -5.01 -11.65
C VAL A 8 -1.41 -6.13 -12.69
N PRO A 9 -1.05 -5.84 -13.95
CA PRO A 9 -1.01 -6.86 -15.00
C PRO A 9 0.10 -7.89 -14.78
N ALA A 10 -0.07 -9.07 -15.38
CA ALA A 10 0.79 -10.24 -15.16
C ALA A 10 2.26 -10.02 -15.57
N ASP A 11 2.51 -9.21 -16.58
CA ASP A 11 3.85 -8.86 -17.08
C ASP A 11 4.65 -8.04 -16.08
N ARG A 12 3.96 -7.29 -15.20
CA ARG A 12 4.57 -6.52 -14.10
C ARG A 12 4.69 -7.29 -12.79
N MET A 13 4.20 -8.53 -12.74
CA MET A 13 4.23 -9.36 -11.55
C MET A 13 5.29 -10.45 -11.64
N LYS A 14 6.07 -10.65 -10.56
CA LYS A 14 7.09 -11.70 -10.49
C LYS A 14 6.49 -13.11 -10.70
N ALA A 15 5.28 -13.35 -10.22
CA ALA A 15 4.55 -14.60 -10.37
C ALA A 15 3.91 -14.79 -11.75
N ARG A 16 3.99 -13.80 -12.66
CA ARG A 16 3.34 -13.82 -13.98
C ARG A 16 1.82 -14.06 -13.92
N LEU A 17 1.20 -13.69 -12.83
CA LEU A 17 -0.27 -13.68 -12.64
C LEU A 17 -0.72 -12.27 -12.30
N PRO A 18 -1.89 -11.82 -12.79
CA PRO A 18 -2.40 -10.50 -12.45
C PRO A 18 -2.70 -10.43 -10.96
N HIS A 19 -2.47 -9.27 -10.35
CA HIS A 19 -2.75 -9.04 -8.95
C HIS A 19 -3.78 -7.92 -8.78
N ARG A 20 -4.93 -8.24 -8.17
CA ARG A 20 -5.98 -7.28 -7.87
C ARG A 20 -5.77 -6.70 -6.47
N VAL A 21 -5.75 -5.39 -6.38
CA VAL A 21 -5.59 -4.65 -5.12
C VAL A 21 -6.89 -3.90 -4.84
N PRO A 22 -7.66 -4.28 -3.80
CA PRO A 22 -8.82 -3.51 -3.41
C PRO A 22 -8.36 -2.18 -2.81
N LEU A 23 -8.96 -1.09 -3.27
CA LEU A 23 -8.65 0.26 -2.85
C LEU A 23 -9.58 0.68 -1.73
N SER A 24 -9.04 1.22 -0.64
CA SER A 24 -9.83 1.87 0.40
C SER A 24 -10.41 3.19 -0.11
N ASP A 25 -11.43 3.73 0.57
CA ASP A 25 -12.07 4.99 0.21
C ASP A 25 -11.05 6.13 0.12
N ARG A 26 -10.11 6.19 1.07
CA ARG A 26 -9.04 7.19 1.05
C ARG A 26 -8.08 7.03 -0.13
N ALA A 27 -7.76 5.79 -0.52
CA ALA A 27 -6.95 5.54 -1.69
C ALA A 27 -7.65 6.01 -2.97
N VAL A 28 -8.95 5.73 -3.11
CA VAL A 28 -9.78 6.20 -4.23
C VAL A 28 -9.84 7.73 -4.27
N GLU A 29 -10.05 8.37 -3.13
CA GLU A 29 -10.07 9.84 -3.00
C GLU A 29 -8.74 10.46 -3.48
N ILE A 30 -7.60 9.92 -3.02
CA ILE A 30 -6.27 10.37 -3.44
C ILE A 30 -6.09 10.19 -4.96
N LEU A 31 -6.46 9.03 -5.51
CA LEU A 31 -6.33 8.77 -6.95
C LEU A 31 -7.20 9.71 -7.76
N ARG A 32 -8.44 9.97 -7.35
CA ARG A 32 -9.34 10.93 -8.02
C ARG A 32 -8.81 12.36 -7.98
N SER A 33 -8.16 12.76 -6.89
CA SER A 33 -7.55 14.10 -6.79
C SER A 33 -6.37 14.31 -7.75
N GLN A 34 -5.85 13.24 -8.34
CA GLN A 34 -4.77 13.26 -9.34
C GLN A 34 -5.28 13.18 -10.79
N GLU A 35 -6.59 13.06 -11.01
CA GLU A 35 -7.16 13.06 -12.37
C GLU A 35 -6.95 14.39 -13.06
N GLY A 36 -6.62 14.36 -14.34
CA GLY A 36 -6.56 15.51 -15.23
C GLY A 36 -5.15 16.00 -15.63
N PRO A 37 -4.09 15.95 -14.81
CA PRO A 37 -2.78 16.45 -15.21
C PRO A 37 -2.12 15.66 -16.35
N HIS A 38 -2.50 14.39 -16.55
CA HIS A 38 -1.97 13.52 -17.59
C HIS A 38 -3.01 12.48 -18.02
N GLU A 39 -3.07 12.17 -19.33
CA GLU A 39 -4.10 11.27 -19.88
C GLU A 39 -3.97 9.82 -19.43
N GLU A 40 -2.73 9.32 -19.25
CA GLU A 40 -2.46 7.91 -18.97
C GLU A 40 -1.87 7.67 -17.57
N LEU A 41 -1.17 8.64 -16.99
CA LEU A 41 -0.45 8.48 -15.74
C LEU A 41 -1.16 9.19 -14.60
N VAL A 42 -1.43 8.45 -13.52
CA VAL A 42 -1.98 9.02 -12.28
C VAL A 42 -0.94 9.90 -11.58
N PHE A 43 0.32 9.49 -11.59
CA PHE A 43 1.44 10.22 -10.99
C PHE A 43 2.53 10.48 -12.02
N PRO A 44 2.36 11.47 -12.91
CA PRO A 44 3.38 11.83 -13.89
C PRO A 44 4.57 12.53 -13.21
N SER A 45 5.76 12.39 -13.79
CA SER A 45 6.91 13.18 -13.41
C SER A 45 6.66 14.67 -13.70
N PRO A 46 6.86 15.59 -12.73
CA PRO A 46 6.57 17.01 -12.93
C PRO A 46 7.35 17.68 -14.07
N ARG A 47 8.54 17.19 -14.38
CA ARG A 47 9.43 17.79 -15.39
C ARG A 47 9.19 17.26 -16.80
N ALA A 48 9.01 15.96 -16.95
CA ALA A 48 9.01 15.30 -18.25
C ALA A 48 7.67 14.69 -18.63
N GLN A 49 6.66 14.77 -17.76
CA GLN A 49 5.35 14.14 -17.97
C GLN A 49 5.46 12.63 -18.30
N THR A 50 6.47 11.98 -17.74
CA THR A 50 6.77 10.57 -17.92
C THR A 50 6.60 9.80 -16.61
N ILE A 51 6.81 8.50 -16.63
CA ILE A 51 6.76 7.63 -15.45
C ILE A 51 7.76 8.12 -14.38
N LEU A 52 7.32 8.16 -13.13
CA LEU A 52 8.19 8.47 -11.99
C LEU A 52 9.29 7.40 -11.84
N SER A 53 10.48 7.82 -11.44
CA SER A 53 11.58 6.91 -11.09
C SER A 53 11.21 6.04 -9.89
N ASP A 54 11.67 4.79 -9.88
CA ASP A 54 11.53 3.86 -8.75
C ASP A 54 12.14 4.41 -7.45
N MET A 55 13.08 5.35 -7.57
CA MET A 55 13.74 5.99 -6.43
C MET A 55 12.97 7.16 -5.83
N VAL A 56 11.87 7.60 -6.43
CA VAL A 56 11.17 8.84 -6.00
C VAL A 56 10.71 8.76 -4.54
N LEU A 57 10.10 7.64 -4.14
CA LEU A 57 9.62 7.46 -2.78
C LEU A 57 10.78 7.36 -1.78
N THR A 58 11.83 6.63 -2.12
CA THR A 58 13.04 6.51 -1.30
C THR A 58 13.71 7.88 -1.10
N SER A 59 13.84 8.66 -2.17
CA SER A 59 14.42 10.01 -2.12
C SER A 59 13.55 10.97 -1.29
N PHE A 60 12.24 10.87 -1.42
CA PHE A 60 11.31 11.64 -0.60
C PHE A 60 11.46 11.31 0.89
N LEU A 61 11.42 10.03 1.27
CA LEU A 61 11.55 9.61 2.66
C LEU A 61 12.86 10.06 3.29
N ARG A 62 13.96 10.01 2.55
CA ARG A 62 15.26 10.54 2.99
C ARG A 62 15.23 12.06 3.18
N ARG A 63 14.65 12.80 2.23
CA ARG A 63 14.57 14.26 2.28
C ARG A 63 13.79 14.77 3.50
N VAL A 64 12.68 14.10 3.85
CA VAL A 64 11.87 14.46 5.02
C VAL A 64 12.35 13.80 6.32
N ASN A 65 13.45 13.07 6.26
CA ASN A 65 14.01 12.29 7.38
C ASN A 65 12.94 11.46 8.09
N ALA A 66 12.14 10.71 7.29
CA ALA A 66 11.00 9.96 7.80
C ALA A 66 11.44 8.96 8.89
N ALA A 67 10.83 9.05 10.07
CA ALA A 67 11.18 8.19 11.20
C ALA A 67 10.95 6.71 10.88
N SER A 68 11.88 5.85 11.33
CA SER A 68 11.81 4.40 11.27
C SER A 68 11.67 3.82 12.68
N SER A 69 11.12 2.62 12.80
CA SER A 69 11.14 1.85 14.04
C SER A 69 12.57 1.41 14.45
N THR A 70 13.52 1.45 13.52
CA THR A 70 14.93 1.17 13.79
C THR A 70 15.66 2.47 14.14
N PRO A 71 16.22 2.60 15.37
CA PRO A 71 16.94 3.80 15.78
C PRO A 71 18.06 4.18 14.81
N GLY A 72 18.17 5.47 14.47
CA GLY A 72 19.19 6.01 13.58
C GLY A 72 19.01 5.67 12.10
N ARG A 73 17.87 5.08 11.72
CA ARG A 73 17.57 4.79 10.31
C ARG A 73 16.34 5.55 9.82
N VAL A 74 16.37 5.92 8.55
CA VAL A 74 15.22 6.50 7.85
C VAL A 74 14.31 5.38 7.34
N ALA A 75 12.99 5.62 7.37
CA ALA A 75 11.99 4.71 6.83
C ALA A 75 12.24 4.41 5.35
N THR A 76 11.88 3.22 4.91
CA THR A 76 12.02 2.79 3.51
C THR A 76 10.66 2.41 2.93
N ALA A 77 10.53 2.48 1.60
CA ALA A 77 9.32 2.02 0.91
C ALA A 77 9.00 0.55 1.23
N HIS A 78 10.03 -0.28 1.36
CA HIS A 78 9.85 -1.69 1.75
C HIS A 78 9.37 -1.83 3.21
N GLY A 79 9.78 -0.94 4.09
CA GLY A 79 9.36 -0.90 5.50
C GLY A 79 7.84 -0.78 5.67
N PHE A 80 7.14 -0.09 4.76
CA PHE A 80 5.67 -0.01 4.80
C PHE A 80 4.99 -1.38 4.64
N ARG A 81 5.60 -2.29 3.88
CA ARG A 81 5.10 -3.67 3.76
C ARG A 81 5.23 -4.43 5.08
N SER A 82 6.34 -4.23 5.79
CA SER A 82 6.55 -4.80 7.13
C SER A 82 5.54 -4.24 8.12
N SER A 83 5.36 -2.91 8.16
CA SER A 83 4.40 -2.26 9.05
C SER A 83 2.96 -2.76 8.83
N PHE A 84 2.54 -2.91 7.57
CA PHE A 84 1.25 -3.49 7.25
C PHE A 84 1.14 -4.95 7.73
N ARG A 85 2.20 -5.75 7.52
CA ARG A 85 2.24 -7.15 7.92
C ARG A 85 2.15 -7.32 9.44
N ASP A 86 2.88 -6.48 10.18
CA ASP A 86 2.88 -6.47 11.64
C ASP A 86 1.50 -6.06 12.17
N TRP A 87 0.91 -4.98 11.62
CA TRP A 87 -0.45 -4.56 11.95
C TRP A 87 -1.47 -5.67 11.70
N CYS A 88 -1.41 -6.37 10.57
CA CYS A 88 -2.31 -7.50 10.31
C CYS A 88 -2.21 -8.57 11.39
N SER A 89 -0.99 -8.87 11.86
CA SER A 89 -0.76 -9.84 12.93
C SER A 89 -1.32 -9.35 14.27
N GLU A 90 -1.12 -8.09 14.61
CA GLU A 90 -1.62 -7.46 15.85
C GLU A 90 -3.16 -7.39 15.86
N GLN A 91 -3.79 -7.21 14.71
CA GLN A 91 -5.26 -7.21 14.57
C GLN A 91 -5.88 -8.61 14.41
N GLY A 92 -5.08 -9.67 14.44
CA GLY A 92 -5.55 -11.04 14.34
C GLY A 92 -5.99 -11.49 12.94
N TYR A 93 -5.60 -10.77 11.88
CA TYR A 93 -5.89 -11.19 10.52
C TYR A 93 -5.16 -12.49 10.14
N PRO A 94 -5.81 -13.40 9.41
CA PRO A 94 -5.17 -14.62 8.92
C PRO A 94 -3.90 -14.29 8.12
N ARG A 95 -2.83 -15.02 8.40
CA ARG A 95 -1.55 -14.85 7.68
C ARG A 95 -1.71 -14.93 6.17
N ASP A 96 -2.49 -15.89 5.68
CA ASP A 96 -2.74 -16.08 4.25
C ASP A 96 -3.38 -14.82 3.61
N LEU A 97 -4.32 -14.18 4.30
CA LEU A 97 -4.96 -12.96 3.82
C LEU A 97 -3.96 -11.81 3.67
N ALA A 98 -3.09 -11.60 4.67
CA ALA A 98 -2.04 -10.58 4.64
C ALA A 98 -0.99 -10.85 3.54
N GLU A 99 -0.55 -12.10 3.37
CA GLU A 99 0.41 -12.50 2.34
C GLU A 99 -0.16 -12.27 0.92
N ARG A 100 -1.46 -12.56 0.71
CA ARG A 100 -2.15 -12.27 -0.56
C ARG A 100 -2.25 -10.77 -0.84
N ALA A 101 -2.54 -9.95 0.18
CA ALA A 101 -2.57 -8.50 0.01
C ALA A 101 -1.20 -7.95 -0.41
N LEU A 102 -0.12 -8.55 0.08
CA LEU A 102 1.26 -8.20 -0.26
C LEU A 102 1.77 -8.87 -1.55
N ALA A 103 0.94 -9.63 -2.27
CA ALA A 103 1.35 -10.39 -3.44
C ALA A 103 2.56 -11.31 -3.18
N HIS A 104 2.69 -11.81 -1.96
CA HIS A 104 3.71 -12.81 -1.65
C HIS A 104 3.35 -14.14 -2.29
N THR A 105 4.29 -14.73 -3.01
CA THR A 105 4.12 -16.08 -3.55
C THR A 105 4.18 -17.09 -2.42
N VAL A 106 3.15 -17.93 -2.32
CA VAL A 106 3.18 -19.09 -1.42
C VAL A 106 4.24 -20.04 -1.94
N ALA A 107 5.30 -20.25 -1.15
CA ALA A 107 6.45 -21.06 -1.54
C ALA A 107 6.10 -22.56 -1.74
N ASN A 108 4.97 -23.00 -1.19
CA ASN A 108 4.54 -24.38 -1.26
C ASN A 108 3.57 -24.60 -2.44
N LYS A 109 4.00 -25.37 -3.44
CA LYS A 109 3.19 -25.73 -4.61
C LYS A 109 1.88 -26.44 -4.25
N VAL A 110 1.85 -27.18 -3.15
CA VAL A 110 0.65 -27.89 -2.67
C VAL A 110 -0.35 -26.87 -2.13
N GLU A 111 0.08 -25.92 -1.33
CA GLU A 111 -0.74 -24.80 -0.83
C GLU A 111 -1.26 -23.94 -1.99
N ALA A 112 -0.43 -23.66 -2.99
CA ALA A 112 -0.83 -22.90 -4.18
C ALA A 112 -1.99 -23.56 -4.95
N ALA A 113 -2.08 -24.88 -4.97
CA ALA A 113 -3.17 -25.60 -5.62
C ALA A 113 -4.54 -25.44 -4.91
N TYR A 114 -4.54 -25.15 -3.62
CA TYR A 114 -5.76 -24.87 -2.85
C TYR A 114 -6.21 -23.40 -2.93
N HIS A 115 -5.37 -22.52 -3.46
CA HIS A 115 -5.63 -21.09 -3.54
C HIS A 115 -6.43 -20.71 -4.81
N ARG A 116 -7.67 -21.18 -4.93
CA ARG A 116 -8.55 -20.91 -6.09
C ARG A 116 -9.14 -19.50 -6.14
N THR A 117 -9.06 -18.76 -5.06
CA THR A 117 -9.58 -17.38 -4.95
C THR A 117 -8.50 -16.45 -4.43
N ASP A 118 -8.53 -15.20 -4.87
CA ASP A 118 -7.63 -14.14 -4.37
C ASP A 118 -8.17 -13.44 -3.10
N LEU A 119 -9.30 -13.89 -2.57
CA LEU A 119 -9.95 -13.35 -1.38
C LEU A 119 -10.21 -11.83 -1.46
N LEU A 120 -10.59 -11.32 -2.63
CA LEU A 120 -10.71 -9.89 -2.90
C LEU A 120 -11.59 -9.17 -1.89
N GLU A 121 -12.77 -9.72 -1.57
CA GLU A 121 -13.72 -9.05 -0.67
C GLU A 121 -13.21 -9.03 0.78
N GLN A 122 -12.62 -10.11 1.27
CA GLN A 122 -12.01 -10.12 2.59
C GLN A 122 -10.81 -9.16 2.67
N ARG A 123 -10.03 -9.05 1.60
CA ARG A 123 -8.95 -8.06 1.51
C ARG A 123 -9.48 -6.64 1.44
N ARG A 124 -10.66 -6.41 0.85
CA ARG A 124 -11.31 -5.10 0.79
C ARG A 124 -11.56 -4.56 2.22
N GLU A 125 -12.20 -5.37 3.06
CA GLU A 125 -12.45 -5.02 4.46
C GLU A 125 -11.14 -4.74 5.22
N MET A 126 -10.16 -5.62 5.08
CA MET A 126 -8.85 -5.47 5.72
C MET A 126 -8.13 -4.18 5.29
N MET A 127 -8.14 -3.86 3.98
CA MET A 127 -7.51 -2.64 3.47
C MET A 127 -8.25 -1.37 3.90
N GLN A 128 -9.57 -1.43 4.07
CA GLN A 128 -10.33 -0.32 4.63
C GLN A 128 -9.97 -0.11 6.11
N CYS A 129 -9.94 -1.16 6.92
CA CYS A 129 -9.53 -1.09 8.32
C CYS A 129 -8.10 -0.56 8.49
N TRP A 130 -7.17 -0.98 7.61
CA TRP A 130 -5.81 -0.41 7.58
C TRP A 130 -5.82 1.09 7.30
N SER A 131 -6.59 1.53 6.33
CA SER A 131 -6.73 2.95 5.99
C SER A 131 -7.27 3.76 7.17
N ASP A 132 -8.28 3.25 7.87
CA ASP A 132 -8.89 3.93 9.01
C ASP A 132 -7.95 4.00 10.21
N PHE A 133 -7.18 2.93 10.46
CA PHE A 133 -6.12 2.92 11.46
C PHE A 133 -5.06 4.01 11.19
N LEU A 134 -4.66 4.20 9.93
CA LEU A 134 -3.70 5.25 9.56
C LEU A 134 -4.27 6.66 9.79
N LYS A 135 -5.54 6.90 9.45
CA LYS A 135 -6.23 8.17 9.70
C LYS A 135 -6.28 8.51 11.19
N THR A 136 -6.62 7.56 12.04
CA THR A 136 -6.69 7.77 13.49
C THR A 136 -5.33 8.16 14.07
N ARG A 137 -4.24 7.57 13.59
CA ARG A 137 -2.88 7.90 14.01
C ARG A 137 -2.43 9.28 13.53
N GLU A 138 -2.89 9.71 12.37
CA GLU A 138 -2.63 11.04 11.84
C GLU A 138 -3.30 12.11 12.72
N SER A 139 -4.58 11.93 13.07
CA SER A 139 -5.35 12.84 13.92
C SER A 139 -4.72 12.99 15.32
N ASN A 140 -4.37 11.89 15.97
CA ASN A 140 -3.75 11.91 17.30
C ASN A 140 -2.38 12.61 17.32
N ARG A 141 -1.61 12.51 16.24
CA ARG A 141 -0.32 13.21 16.13
C ARG A 141 -0.50 14.72 15.99
N TYR A 142 -1.55 15.14 15.30
CA TYR A 142 -1.85 16.57 15.10
C TYR A 142 -2.34 17.22 16.41
N GLU A 143 -3.11 16.51 17.22
CA GLU A 143 -3.58 16.98 18.53
C GLU A 143 -2.45 17.09 19.55
N SER A 144 -1.54 16.11 19.61
CA SER A 144 -0.39 16.15 20.52
C SER A 144 0.58 17.30 20.22
N SER A 145 0.77 17.64 18.94
CA SER A 145 1.64 18.76 18.54
C SER A 145 1.02 20.14 18.81
N ARG A 146 -0.29 20.23 19.08
CA ARG A 146 -0.98 21.48 19.47
C ARG A 146 -1.01 21.72 20.99
N SER A 147 -0.81 20.68 21.78
CA SER A 147 -0.82 20.75 23.24
C SER A 147 0.53 21.19 23.83
N ASP A 148 1.60 21.17 23.03
CA ASP A 148 2.97 21.54 23.43
C ASP A 148 3.34 23.00 23.02
N THR A 149 2.36 23.83 22.62
CA THR A 149 2.53 25.25 22.29
C THR A 149 1.74 26.14 23.23
#